data_6761a5000188c08d7c97b2e70261f587
#
_entry.id   6761a5000188c08d7c97b2e70261f587
#
_cell.length_a   1.000
_cell.length_b   1.000
_cell.length_c   1.000
_cell.angle_alpha   90.00
_cell.angle_beta   90.00
_cell.angle_gamma   90.00
#
_symmetry.space_group_name_H-M   'P 1'
#
loop_
_entity.id
_entity.type
_entity.pdbx_description
1 polymer ?
#
loop_
_entity_poly.entity_id
_entity_poly.type
_entity_poly.pdbx_seq_one_letter_code
_entity_poly.pdbx_strand_id
1 'polypeptide(L)'
;MEFEDLLTKSKWSILKELAKGDKSAVEIARKTSQSTANVTQQLVILEAYNLVKKSKQEKQKKPGKPKTPYALSQEIFAFSFLKPGLAEKSIIKLREADLFPKFVLNAYFTLKEEDQYPIVKYVCESDIIKKADCIAFLQSNEKEIELFIITEQQLHDFREKFSNYHVSDLDGKTKKIISWSHNKKEVEEGLASKDDYFVNLVKNSKELIDKKDNLKELKEKI
;
A
#
# COMPACT_ATOMS: atom_id res chain seq x y z
N MET A 1 -9.17 25.13 8.19
CA MET A 1 -8.28 24.30 9.04
C MET A 1 -7.04 24.06 8.22
N GLU A 2 -5.93 24.40 8.75
CA GLU A 2 -4.64 24.27 8.08
C GLU A 2 -4.12 22.84 8.15
N PHE A 3 -3.10 22.52 7.35
CA PHE A 3 -2.48 21.20 7.30
C PHE A 3 -2.03 20.70 8.68
N GLU A 4 -1.45 21.58 9.51
CA GLU A 4 -1.00 21.28 10.86
C GLU A 4 -2.15 20.80 11.76
N ASP A 5 -3.32 21.40 11.59
CA ASP A 5 -4.50 21.07 12.40
C ASP A 5 -5.02 19.67 12.13
N LEU A 6 -4.84 19.16 10.90
CA LEU A 6 -5.30 17.82 10.51
C LEU A 6 -4.36 16.71 10.98
N LEU A 7 -3.06 16.99 11.09
CA LEU A 7 -2.03 16.00 11.41
C LEU A 7 -1.42 16.16 12.81
N THR A 8 -2.18 16.74 13.76
CA THR A 8 -1.75 16.77 15.15
C THR A 8 -1.53 15.35 15.68
N LYS A 9 -0.67 15.19 16.70
CA LYS A 9 -0.34 13.89 17.31
C LYS A 9 -1.60 13.07 17.67
N SER A 10 -2.65 13.73 18.19
CA SER A 10 -3.90 13.08 18.56
C SER A 10 -4.64 12.53 17.34
N LYS A 11 -4.87 13.34 16.29
CA LYS A 11 -5.55 12.92 15.06
C LYS A 11 -4.75 11.88 14.31
N TRP A 12 -3.43 12.07 14.21
CA TRP A 12 -2.54 11.12 13.55
C TRP A 12 -2.58 9.73 14.19
N SER A 13 -2.60 9.63 15.51
CA SER A 13 -2.73 8.36 16.21
C SER A 13 -4.06 7.65 15.92
N ILE A 14 -5.16 8.41 15.77
CA ILE A 14 -6.48 7.89 15.38
C ILE A 14 -6.43 7.34 13.95
N LEU A 15 -5.90 8.12 13.00
CA LEU A 15 -5.76 7.71 11.60
C LEU A 15 -4.89 6.45 11.45
N LYS A 16 -3.80 6.36 12.20
CA LYS A 16 -2.94 5.15 12.24
C LYS A 16 -3.68 3.90 12.71
N GLU A 17 -4.58 4.03 13.67
CA GLU A 17 -5.38 2.90 14.14
C GLU A 17 -6.47 2.51 13.14
N LEU A 18 -7.07 3.48 12.44
CA LEU A 18 -8.05 3.23 11.40
C LEU A 18 -7.40 2.65 10.11
N ALA A 19 -6.15 2.98 9.84
CA ALA A 19 -5.39 2.33 8.74
C ALA A 19 -5.19 0.82 8.94
N LYS A 20 -5.32 0.31 10.17
CA LYS A 20 -5.26 -1.13 10.48
C LYS A 20 -6.62 -1.83 10.40
N GLY A 21 -7.68 -1.10 10.04
CA GLY A 21 -9.07 -1.58 9.93
C GLY A 21 -10.06 -0.78 10.78
N ASP A 22 -11.33 -1.05 10.51
CA ASP A 22 -12.46 -0.33 11.12
C ASP A 22 -12.49 -0.50 12.65
N LYS A 23 -12.72 0.60 13.37
CA LYS A 23 -12.76 0.62 14.85
C LYS A 23 -13.77 1.62 15.38
N SER A 24 -14.38 1.27 16.51
CA SER A 24 -15.21 2.19 17.29
C SER A 24 -14.35 3.20 18.06
N ALA A 25 -14.94 4.35 18.44
CA ALA A 25 -14.25 5.37 19.24
C ALA A 25 -13.66 4.81 20.55
N VAL A 26 -14.35 3.87 21.21
CA VAL A 26 -13.88 3.21 22.44
C VAL A 26 -12.63 2.35 22.20
N GLU A 27 -12.59 1.61 21.09
CA GLU A 27 -11.43 0.79 20.72
C GLU A 27 -10.21 1.64 20.37
N ILE A 28 -10.44 2.72 19.62
CA ILE A 28 -9.39 3.70 19.30
C ILE A 28 -8.85 4.34 20.59
N ALA A 29 -9.73 4.79 21.47
CA ALA A 29 -9.35 5.41 22.75
C ALA A 29 -8.44 4.50 23.57
N ARG A 30 -8.80 3.22 23.68
CA ARG A 30 -8.00 2.20 24.38
C ARG A 30 -6.63 1.99 23.72
N LYS A 31 -6.57 1.94 22.37
CA LYS A 31 -5.33 1.69 21.62
C LYS A 31 -4.39 2.90 21.59
N THR A 32 -4.93 4.10 21.67
CA THR A 32 -4.17 5.35 21.59
C THR A 32 -3.90 5.99 22.96
N SER A 33 -4.37 5.38 24.05
CA SER A 33 -4.30 5.93 25.42
C SER A 33 -4.90 7.33 25.53
N GLN A 34 -5.99 7.58 24.80
CA GLN A 34 -6.75 8.83 24.83
C GLN A 34 -8.11 8.61 25.50
N SER A 35 -8.74 9.70 25.99
CA SER A 35 -10.14 9.60 26.47
C SER A 35 -11.09 9.37 25.30
N THR A 36 -12.17 8.62 25.53
CA THR A 36 -13.21 8.39 24.51
C THR A 36 -13.85 9.71 24.06
N ALA A 37 -14.00 10.68 24.97
CA ALA A 37 -14.54 11.99 24.65
C ALA A 37 -13.63 12.73 23.64
N ASN A 38 -12.32 12.76 23.89
CA ASN A 38 -11.35 13.36 22.95
C ASN A 38 -11.37 12.66 21.59
N VAL A 39 -11.32 11.31 21.56
CA VAL A 39 -11.36 10.55 20.30
C VAL A 39 -12.65 10.86 19.53
N THR A 40 -13.80 10.89 20.21
CA THR A 40 -15.09 11.22 19.56
C THR A 40 -15.06 12.61 18.95
N GLN A 41 -14.54 13.60 19.66
CA GLN A 41 -14.39 14.97 19.14
C GLN A 41 -13.46 15.02 17.91
N GLN A 42 -12.31 14.35 17.97
CA GLN A 42 -11.40 14.29 16.85
C GLN A 42 -11.99 13.56 15.64
N LEU A 43 -12.76 12.49 15.85
CA LEU A 43 -13.45 11.77 14.77
C LEU A 43 -14.50 12.65 14.07
N VAL A 44 -15.25 13.47 14.81
CA VAL A 44 -16.19 14.44 14.21
C VAL A 44 -15.45 15.42 13.29
N ILE A 45 -14.31 15.93 13.73
CA ILE A 45 -13.49 16.83 12.93
C ILE A 45 -12.97 16.11 11.68
N LEU A 46 -12.39 14.91 11.83
CA LEU A 46 -11.88 14.13 10.71
C LEU A 46 -12.97 13.72 9.72
N GLU A 47 -14.20 13.46 10.20
CA GLU A 47 -15.38 13.17 9.36
C GLU A 47 -15.78 14.41 8.55
N ALA A 48 -15.80 15.60 9.17
CA ALA A 48 -16.09 16.87 8.49
C ALA A 48 -15.09 17.18 7.34
N TYR A 49 -13.85 16.70 7.44
CA TYR A 49 -12.83 16.81 6.39
C TYR A 49 -12.78 15.62 5.43
N ASN A 50 -13.76 14.73 5.52
CA ASN A 50 -13.80 13.51 4.68
C ASN A 50 -12.56 12.59 4.81
N LEU A 51 -11.86 12.60 5.94
CA LEU A 51 -10.74 11.70 6.20
C LEU A 51 -11.20 10.38 6.79
N VAL A 52 -12.32 10.40 7.51
CA VAL A 52 -12.96 9.21 8.07
C VAL A 52 -14.45 9.21 7.77
N LYS A 53 -15.06 8.05 7.81
CA LYS A 53 -16.51 7.85 7.65
C LYS A 53 -17.00 6.82 8.64
N LYS A 54 -18.30 6.88 8.99
CA LYS A 54 -18.96 5.79 9.70
C LYS A 54 -19.08 4.58 8.81
N SER A 55 -18.59 3.45 9.25
CA SER A 55 -18.69 2.18 8.57
C SER A 55 -20.02 1.49 8.89
N LYS A 56 -20.43 0.54 8.06
CA LYS A 56 -21.64 -0.26 8.33
C LYS A 56 -21.42 -1.12 9.57
N GLN A 57 -22.38 -1.11 10.48
CA GLN A 57 -22.34 -1.98 11.64
C GLN A 57 -22.51 -3.44 11.18
N GLU A 58 -21.56 -4.29 11.50
CA GLU A 58 -21.83 -5.72 11.54
C GLU A 58 -22.85 -5.97 12.68
N LYS A 59 -23.88 -6.79 12.39
CA LYS A 59 -24.88 -7.18 13.38
C LYS A 59 -24.19 -7.91 14.54
N GLN A 60 -23.84 -7.20 15.60
CA GLN A 60 -23.28 -7.82 16.80
C GLN A 60 -24.36 -8.64 17.49
N LYS A 61 -24.12 -9.94 17.65
CA LYS A 61 -24.96 -10.88 18.43
C LYS A 61 -24.85 -10.68 19.95
N LYS A 62 -24.12 -9.67 20.44
CA LYS A 62 -23.91 -9.43 21.87
C LYS A 62 -24.87 -8.36 22.40
N PRO A 63 -25.45 -8.55 23.60
CA PRO A 63 -26.29 -7.51 24.25
C PRO A 63 -25.43 -6.28 24.57
N GLY A 64 -25.93 -5.10 24.23
CA GLY A 64 -25.30 -3.80 24.51
C GLY A 64 -25.66 -2.77 23.44
N LYS A 65 -25.42 -1.48 23.75
CA LYS A 65 -25.65 -0.40 22.79
C LYS A 65 -24.73 -0.58 21.56
N PRO A 66 -25.27 -0.58 20.34
CA PRO A 66 -24.47 -0.77 19.13
C PRO A 66 -23.35 0.27 19.06
N LYS A 67 -22.11 -0.19 18.83
CA LYS A 67 -20.95 0.69 18.64
C LYS A 67 -20.85 1.02 17.17
N THR A 68 -20.82 2.30 16.83
CA THR A 68 -20.59 2.74 15.45
C THR A 68 -19.09 2.64 15.13
N PRO A 69 -18.65 1.77 14.20
CA PRO A 69 -17.28 1.75 13.74
C PRO A 69 -17.02 2.91 12.78
N TYR A 70 -15.77 3.33 12.72
CA TYR A 70 -15.25 4.31 11.77
C TYR A 70 -14.21 3.63 10.89
N ALA A 71 -14.14 4.06 9.64
CA ALA A 71 -13.17 3.66 8.62
C ALA A 71 -12.47 4.88 8.03
N LEU A 72 -11.32 4.70 7.41
CA LEU A 72 -10.78 5.71 6.50
C LEU A 72 -11.72 5.88 5.31
N SER A 73 -11.95 7.12 4.87
CA SER A 73 -12.84 7.41 3.74
C SER A 73 -12.11 7.49 2.40
N GLN A 74 -10.80 7.70 2.43
CA GLN A 74 -9.96 7.90 1.25
C GLN A 74 -8.48 7.69 1.58
N GLU A 75 -7.69 7.43 0.55
CA GLU A 75 -6.23 7.48 0.63
C GLU A 75 -5.77 8.92 0.48
N ILE A 76 -4.84 9.34 1.33
CA ILE A 76 -4.22 10.66 1.29
C ILE A 76 -2.70 10.54 1.34
N PHE A 77 -2.05 11.45 0.65
CA PHE A 77 -0.62 11.71 0.78
C PHE A 77 -0.41 13.14 1.26
N ALA A 78 0.28 13.29 2.39
CA ALA A 78 0.60 14.58 2.98
C ALA A 78 2.12 14.79 2.93
N PHE A 79 2.56 15.94 2.42
CA PHE A 79 3.98 16.25 2.34
C PHE A 79 4.29 17.70 2.71
N SER A 80 5.53 17.91 3.16
CA SER A 80 6.12 19.25 3.34
C SER A 80 7.39 19.31 2.50
N PHE A 81 7.59 20.42 1.79
CA PHE A 81 8.77 20.63 1.01
C PHE A 81 9.43 21.97 1.42
N LEU A 82 10.68 21.88 1.84
CA LEU A 82 11.45 23.02 2.32
C LEU A 82 12.79 23.12 1.56
N LYS A 83 13.03 24.26 0.95
CA LYS A 83 14.34 24.66 0.44
C LYS A 83 14.48 26.18 0.48
N PRO A 84 15.67 26.75 0.33
CA PRO A 84 15.83 28.20 0.23
C PRO A 84 14.91 28.80 -0.85
N GLY A 85 14.05 29.73 -0.46
CA GLY A 85 13.08 30.40 -1.32
C GLY A 85 11.78 29.66 -1.59
N LEU A 86 11.57 28.44 -0.99
CA LEU A 86 10.32 27.70 -1.14
C LEU A 86 9.99 26.93 0.14
N ALA A 87 8.80 27.15 0.69
CA ALA A 87 8.25 26.38 1.82
C ALA A 87 6.79 26.06 1.53
N GLU A 88 6.51 24.82 1.22
CA GLU A 88 5.17 24.36 0.81
C GLU A 88 4.73 23.13 1.60
N LYS A 89 3.42 23.05 1.85
CA LYS A 89 2.74 21.90 2.44
C LYS A 89 1.50 21.59 1.63
N SER A 90 1.23 20.31 1.43
CA SER A 90 0.03 19.90 0.69
C SER A 90 -0.50 18.55 1.15
N ILE A 91 -1.81 18.36 0.96
CA ILE A 91 -2.47 17.07 1.07
C ILE A 91 -3.05 16.73 -0.30
N ILE A 92 -2.61 15.62 -0.86
CA ILE A 92 -3.11 15.09 -2.12
C ILE A 92 -4.02 13.90 -1.80
N LYS A 93 -5.23 13.93 -2.35
CA LYS A 93 -6.14 12.77 -2.32
C LYS A 93 -5.76 11.85 -3.47
N LEU A 94 -5.38 10.61 -3.13
CA LEU A 94 -5.05 9.61 -4.14
C LEU A 94 -6.34 8.95 -4.65
N ARG A 95 -6.52 8.94 -5.97
CA ARG A 95 -7.62 8.25 -6.64
C ARG A 95 -7.16 6.86 -7.06
N GLU A 96 -8.09 5.95 -7.34
CA GLU A 96 -7.77 4.62 -7.87
C GLU A 96 -6.93 4.67 -9.14
N ALA A 97 -7.17 5.67 -9.99
CA ALA A 97 -6.44 5.88 -11.24
C ALA A 97 -4.99 6.38 -11.05
N ASP A 98 -4.62 6.86 -9.86
CA ASP A 98 -3.30 7.43 -9.58
C ASP A 98 -2.27 6.31 -9.28
N LEU A 99 -2.12 5.36 -10.20
CA LEU A 99 -1.29 4.16 -10.03
C LEU A 99 0.19 4.47 -9.78
N PHE A 100 0.77 5.38 -10.56
CA PHE A 100 2.19 5.70 -10.45
C PHE A 100 2.54 6.41 -9.13
N PRO A 101 1.81 7.46 -8.69
CA PRO A 101 2.00 8.03 -7.36
C PRO A 101 1.87 7.03 -6.22
N LYS A 102 0.87 6.14 -6.27
CA LYS A 102 0.70 5.07 -5.27
C LYS A 102 1.88 4.11 -5.26
N PHE A 103 2.33 3.69 -6.44
CA PHE A 103 3.50 2.82 -6.58
C PHE A 103 4.75 3.46 -5.96
N VAL A 104 5.04 4.72 -6.29
CA VAL A 104 6.21 5.44 -5.76
C VAL A 104 6.17 5.52 -4.23
N LEU A 105 5.00 5.85 -3.66
CA LEU A 105 4.82 5.90 -2.21
C LEU A 105 5.03 4.54 -1.55
N ASN A 106 4.40 3.49 -2.09
CA ASN A 106 4.56 2.14 -1.55
C ASN A 106 6.00 1.66 -1.68
N ALA A 107 6.67 1.94 -2.79
CA ALA A 107 8.08 1.64 -2.97
C ALA A 107 8.94 2.35 -1.91
N TYR A 108 8.71 3.64 -1.67
CA TYR A 108 9.43 4.40 -0.66
C TYR A 108 9.30 3.82 0.75
N PHE A 109 8.09 3.40 1.16
CA PHE A 109 7.86 2.86 2.49
C PHE A 109 8.19 1.36 2.65
N THR A 110 8.34 0.64 1.54
CA THR A 110 8.54 -0.83 1.55
C THR A 110 9.99 -1.22 1.31
N LEU A 111 10.68 -0.47 0.47
CA LEU A 111 12.03 -0.79 0.00
C LEU A 111 13.11 -0.09 0.82
N LYS A 112 14.31 -0.68 0.80
CA LYS A 112 15.51 0.02 1.27
C LYS A 112 15.82 1.20 0.35
N GLU A 113 16.49 2.23 0.88
CA GLU A 113 16.84 3.44 0.14
C GLU A 113 17.57 3.15 -1.18
N GLU A 114 18.52 2.21 -1.15
CA GLU A 114 19.32 1.78 -2.30
C GLU A 114 18.52 1.10 -3.43
N ASP A 115 17.30 0.62 -3.14
CA ASP A 115 16.42 -0.07 -4.09
C ASP A 115 15.33 0.82 -4.66
N GLN A 116 15.03 1.94 -4.01
CA GLN A 116 13.93 2.83 -4.38
C GLN A 116 14.10 3.41 -5.79
N TYR A 117 15.26 4.01 -6.05
CA TYR A 117 15.53 4.62 -7.36
C TYR A 117 15.54 3.59 -8.51
N PRO A 118 16.26 2.45 -8.41
CA PRO A 118 16.23 1.41 -9.45
C PRO A 118 14.82 0.92 -9.77
N ILE A 119 13.99 0.67 -8.78
CA ILE A 119 12.62 0.19 -8.97
C ILE A 119 11.74 1.25 -9.63
N VAL A 120 11.79 2.49 -9.17
CA VAL A 120 11.02 3.59 -9.77
C VAL A 120 11.44 3.82 -11.21
N LYS A 121 12.75 3.81 -11.48
CA LYS A 121 13.29 3.96 -12.84
C LYS A 121 12.83 2.82 -13.76
N TYR A 122 12.90 1.56 -13.29
CA TYR A 122 12.39 0.41 -14.02
C TYR A 122 10.92 0.58 -14.43
N VAL A 123 10.08 0.99 -13.51
CA VAL A 123 8.65 1.19 -13.77
C VAL A 123 8.40 2.33 -14.75
N CYS A 124 9.19 3.41 -14.67
CA CYS A 124 9.11 4.52 -15.61
C CYS A 124 9.50 4.13 -17.03
N GLU A 125 10.59 3.35 -17.17
CA GLU A 125 11.16 3.00 -18.47
C GLU A 125 10.42 1.84 -19.16
N SER A 126 9.88 0.90 -18.38
CA SER A 126 9.32 -0.36 -18.91
C SER A 126 7.82 -0.34 -19.22
N ASP A 127 7.08 0.66 -18.77
CA ASP A 127 5.59 0.70 -18.82
C ASP A 127 4.89 -0.48 -18.10
N ILE A 128 5.62 -1.24 -17.28
CA ILE A 128 5.11 -2.46 -16.64
C ILE A 128 3.90 -2.18 -15.75
N ILE A 129 3.84 -0.99 -15.13
CA ILE A 129 2.72 -0.58 -14.27
C ILE A 129 1.39 -0.55 -15.01
N LYS A 130 1.38 -0.33 -16.32
CA LYS A 130 0.17 -0.34 -17.14
C LYS A 130 -0.29 -1.77 -17.45
N LYS A 131 0.63 -2.71 -17.50
CA LYS A 131 0.43 -4.08 -18.00
C LYS A 131 0.24 -5.12 -16.88
N ALA A 132 0.86 -4.90 -15.73
CA ALA A 132 0.69 -5.75 -14.57
C ALA A 132 -0.60 -5.40 -13.82
N ASP A 133 -1.28 -6.41 -13.28
CA ASP A 133 -2.41 -6.24 -12.35
C ASP A 133 -1.92 -6.07 -10.92
N CYS A 134 -0.83 -6.75 -10.54
CA CYS A 134 -0.13 -6.57 -9.28
C CYS A 134 1.38 -6.58 -9.49
N ILE A 135 2.10 -5.73 -8.76
CA ILE A 135 3.56 -5.74 -8.63
C ILE A 135 3.88 -5.75 -7.15
N ALA A 136 4.61 -6.77 -6.71
CA ALA A 136 5.04 -6.91 -5.33
C ALA A 136 6.56 -7.14 -5.25
N PHE A 137 7.17 -6.60 -4.21
CA PHE A 137 8.57 -6.82 -3.89
C PHE A 137 8.73 -8.14 -3.13
N LEU A 138 9.74 -8.92 -3.48
CA LEU A 138 10.10 -10.16 -2.78
C LEU A 138 11.33 -9.94 -1.90
N GLN A 139 12.45 -9.69 -2.52
CA GLN A 139 13.74 -9.52 -1.85
C GLN A 139 14.71 -8.73 -2.73
N SER A 140 15.80 -8.28 -2.12
CA SER A 140 16.92 -7.64 -2.83
C SER A 140 18.25 -7.95 -2.17
N ASN A 141 19.29 -7.84 -2.97
CA ASN A 141 20.68 -7.83 -2.56
C ASN A 141 21.44 -6.71 -3.28
N GLU A 142 22.76 -6.67 -3.17
CA GLU A 142 23.58 -5.62 -3.79
C GLU A 142 23.48 -5.58 -5.33
N LYS A 143 23.18 -6.72 -5.98
CA LYS A 143 23.20 -6.86 -7.44
C LYS A 143 21.83 -7.03 -8.06
N GLU A 144 20.85 -7.53 -7.30
CA GLU A 144 19.57 -7.97 -7.83
C GLU A 144 18.40 -7.51 -6.94
N ILE A 145 17.27 -7.27 -7.61
CA ILE A 145 15.96 -7.00 -6.97
C ILE A 145 14.96 -7.97 -7.59
N GLU A 146 14.24 -8.69 -6.75
CA GLU A 146 13.24 -9.66 -7.20
C GLU A 146 11.83 -9.14 -6.97
N LEU A 147 11.00 -9.24 -8.01
CA LEU A 147 9.60 -8.85 -8.01
C LEU A 147 8.70 -10.05 -8.30
N PHE A 148 7.57 -10.10 -7.64
CA PHE A 148 6.45 -10.95 -8.00
C PHE A 148 5.40 -10.14 -8.75
N ILE A 149 4.96 -10.63 -9.90
CA ILE A 149 4.05 -9.91 -10.78
C ILE A 149 2.87 -10.80 -11.13
N ILE A 150 1.67 -10.27 -10.97
CA ILE A 150 0.45 -10.90 -11.47
C ILE A 150 -0.01 -10.11 -12.71
N THR A 151 -0.32 -10.82 -13.79
CA THR A 151 -0.80 -10.24 -15.04
C THR A 151 -1.74 -11.21 -15.76
N GLU A 152 -2.79 -10.66 -16.39
CA GLU A 152 -3.68 -11.40 -17.27
C GLU A 152 -3.22 -11.34 -18.74
N GLN A 153 -2.09 -10.68 -19.01
CA GLN A 153 -1.51 -10.68 -20.36
C GLN A 153 -0.90 -12.04 -20.71
N GLN A 154 -0.66 -12.28 -22.00
CA GLN A 154 0.00 -13.49 -22.45
C GLN A 154 1.39 -13.61 -21.81
N LEU A 155 1.56 -14.64 -20.95
CA LEU A 155 2.75 -14.77 -20.09
C LEU A 155 4.05 -14.89 -20.86
N HIS A 156 4.05 -15.55 -22.03
CA HIS A 156 5.25 -15.69 -22.84
C HIS A 156 5.82 -14.31 -23.23
N ASP A 157 5.00 -13.47 -23.87
CA ASP A 157 5.42 -12.14 -24.34
C ASP A 157 5.74 -11.20 -23.16
N PHE A 158 5.00 -11.36 -22.07
CA PHE A 158 5.25 -10.60 -20.85
C PHE A 158 6.61 -10.96 -20.23
N ARG A 159 6.91 -12.25 -20.11
CA ARG A 159 8.18 -12.75 -19.57
C ARG A 159 9.36 -12.36 -20.46
N GLU A 160 9.22 -12.48 -21.77
CA GLU A 160 10.28 -12.07 -22.71
C GLU A 160 10.67 -10.60 -22.51
N LYS A 161 9.68 -9.73 -22.28
CA LYS A 161 9.91 -8.30 -22.14
C LYS A 161 10.37 -7.87 -20.75
N PHE A 162 9.87 -8.51 -19.68
CA PHE A 162 9.97 -7.98 -18.31
C PHE A 162 10.71 -8.87 -17.32
N SER A 163 11.08 -10.13 -17.67
CA SER A 163 11.67 -11.05 -16.69
C SER A 163 13.05 -10.64 -16.20
N ASN A 164 13.83 -9.96 -17.02
CA ASN A 164 15.18 -9.50 -16.66
C ASN A 164 15.42 -8.09 -17.19
N TYR A 165 15.67 -7.16 -16.31
CA TYR A 165 15.92 -5.77 -16.67
C TYR A 165 17.14 -5.24 -15.92
N HIS A 166 17.97 -4.42 -16.54
CA HIS A 166 19.14 -3.82 -15.93
C HIS A 166 18.92 -2.32 -15.75
N VAL A 167 19.08 -1.85 -14.53
CA VAL A 167 18.93 -0.43 -14.19
C VAL A 167 20.20 0.07 -13.52
N SER A 168 20.77 1.14 -14.06
CA SER A 168 21.85 1.86 -13.37
C SER A 168 21.28 2.88 -12.41
N ASP A 169 21.79 2.92 -11.18
CA ASP A 169 21.49 3.95 -10.20
C ASP A 169 22.17 5.29 -10.51
N LEU A 170 22.05 6.26 -9.61
CA LEU A 170 22.64 7.59 -9.78
C LEU A 170 24.17 7.58 -9.69
N ASP A 171 24.76 6.59 -9.04
CA ASP A 171 26.21 6.41 -8.87
C ASP A 171 26.82 5.53 -9.97
N GLY A 172 26.01 5.12 -10.96
CA GLY A 172 26.43 4.25 -12.06
C GLY A 172 26.51 2.78 -11.71
N LYS A 173 26.11 2.36 -10.51
CA LYS A 173 26.00 0.94 -10.17
C LYS A 173 24.77 0.35 -10.84
N THR A 174 24.93 -0.84 -11.40
CA THR A 174 23.84 -1.55 -12.09
C THR A 174 23.24 -2.62 -11.21
N LYS A 175 21.92 -2.58 -11.03
CA LYS A 175 21.12 -3.65 -10.44
C LYS A 175 20.30 -4.36 -11.50
N LYS A 176 20.22 -5.68 -11.40
CA LYS A 176 19.34 -6.51 -12.21
C LYS A 176 17.99 -6.63 -11.53
N ILE A 177 16.91 -6.38 -12.25
CA ILE A 177 15.55 -6.61 -11.78
C ILE A 177 15.05 -7.92 -12.39
N ILE A 178 14.67 -8.85 -11.53
CA ILE A 178 14.14 -10.17 -11.90
C ILE A 178 12.65 -10.16 -11.58
N SER A 179 11.82 -10.43 -12.59
CA SER A 179 10.37 -10.42 -12.44
C SER A 179 9.79 -11.83 -12.61
N TRP A 180 9.30 -12.40 -11.50
CA TRP A 180 8.58 -13.67 -11.48
C TRP A 180 7.11 -13.43 -11.82
N SER A 181 6.74 -13.69 -13.08
CA SER A 181 5.43 -13.32 -13.62
C SER A 181 4.52 -14.53 -13.78
N HIS A 182 3.30 -14.42 -13.25
CA HIS A 182 2.26 -15.45 -13.28
C HIS A 182 0.90 -14.83 -13.57
N ASN A 183 -0.05 -15.62 -14.06
CA ASN A 183 -1.45 -15.24 -14.02
C ASN A 183 -2.06 -15.65 -12.67
N LYS A 184 -3.19 -15.02 -12.30
CA LYS A 184 -3.85 -15.29 -11.01
C LYS A 184 -4.21 -16.77 -10.86
N LYS A 185 -4.73 -17.39 -11.91
CA LYS A 185 -5.16 -18.79 -11.90
C LYS A 185 -4.01 -19.76 -11.62
N GLU A 186 -2.85 -19.56 -12.26
CA GLU A 186 -1.64 -20.35 -12.02
C GLU A 186 -1.21 -20.31 -10.54
N VAL A 187 -1.26 -19.11 -9.92
CA VAL A 187 -0.94 -18.96 -8.50
C VAL A 187 -2.00 -19.64 -7.62
N GLU A 188 -3.28 -19.49 -7.92
CA GLU A 188 -4.35 -20.13 -7.17
C GLU A 188 -4.27 -21.66 -7.21
N GLU A 189 -3.97 -22.23 -8.37
CA GLU A 189 -3.76 -23.70 -8.54
C GLU A 189 -2.54 -24.17 -7.74
N GLY A 190 -1.44 -23.41 -7.77
CA GLY A 190 -0.25 -23.69 -6.98
C GLY A 190 -0.50 -23.65 -5.47
N LEU A 191 -1.25 -22.65 -4.98
CA LEU A 191 -1.65 -22.58 -3.57
C LEU A 191 -2.58 -23.75 -3.18
N ALA A 192 -3.53 -24.10 -4.03
CA ALA A 192 -4.46 -25.21 -3.78
C ALA A 192 -3.73 -26.56 -3.70
N SER A 193 -2.68 -26.75 -4.50
CA SER A 193 -1.81 -27.94 -4.45
C SER A 193 -0.77 -27.89 -3.34
N LYS A 194 -0.69 -26.80 -2.57
CA LYS A 194 0.31 -26.53 -1.54
C LYS A 194 1.74 -26.59 -2.09
N ASP A 195 1.94 -26.09 -3.31
CA ASP A 195 3.27 -25.96 -3.89
C ASP A 195 4.08 -24.90 -3.11
N ASP A 196 5.19 -25.35 -2.52
CA ASP A 196 6.06 -24.50 -1.70
C ASP A 196 6.57 -23.26 -2.44
N TYR A 197 6.76 -23.35 -3.77
CA TYR A 197 7.16 -22.20 -4.57
C TYR A 197 6.11 -21.09 -4.52
N PHE A 198 4.84 -21.40 -4.82
CA PHE A 198 3.78 -20.40 -4.82
C PHE A 198 3.43 -19.91 -3.41
N VAL A 199 3.44 -20.80 -2.42
CA VAL A 199 3.24 -20.44 -1.01
C VAL A 199 4.29 -19.43 -0.56
N ASN A 200 5.57 -19.69 -0.82
CA ASN A 200 6.66 -18.78 -0.47
C ASN A 200 6.60 -17.46 -1.26
N LEU A 201 6.24 -17.51 -2.54
CA LEU A 201 6.11 -16.34 -3.39
C LEU A 201 5.06 -15.37 -2.83
N VAL A 202 3.87 -15.86 -2.51
CA VAL A 202 2.78 -15.05 -1.98
C VAL A 202 3.06 -14.58 -0.54
N LYS A 203 3.55 -15.48 0.33
CA LYS A 203 3.83 -15.18 1.74
C LYS A 203 4.87 -14.08 1.92
N ASN A 204 5.95 -14.11 1.13
CA ASN A 204 7.07 -13.18 1.28
C ASN A 204 6.89 -11.87 0.51
N SER A 205 5.88 -11.81 -0.38
CA SER A 205 5.65 -10.64 -1.20
C SER A 205 5.14 -9.45 -0.39
N LYS A 206 5.67 -8.26 -0.70
CA LYS A 206 5.21 -6.98 -0.16
C LYS A 206 4.65 -6.15 -1.30
N GLU A 207 3.41 -5.74 -1.19
CA GLU A 207 2.71 -4.98 -2.21
C GLU A 207 3.42 -3.66 -2.54
N LEU A 208 3.65 -3.42 -3.83
CA LEU A 208 4.01 -2.11 -4.36
C LEU A 208 2.83 -1.47 -5.09
N ILE A 209 2.07 -2.26 -5.82
CA ILE A 209 0.75 -1.89 -6.37
C ILE A 209 -0.07 -3.14 -6.64
N ASP A 210 -1.36 -3.08 -6.30
CA ASP A 210 -2.34 -4.11 -6.61
C ASP A 210 -3.65 -3.45 -7.06
N LYS A 211 -3.99 -3.59 -8.33
CA LYS A 211 -5.14 -2.92 -8.94
C LYS A 211 -6.48 -3.57 -8.62
N LYS A 212 -6.47 -4.84 -8.21
CA LYS A 212 -7.67 -5.68 -8.08
C LYS A 212 -7.70 -6.49 -6.79
N ASP A 213 -6.93 -6.06 -5.76
CA ASP A 213 -6.78 -6.79 -4.49
C ASP A 213 -6.31 -8.26 -4.65
N ASN A 214 -5.65 -8.60 -5.78
CA ASN A 214 -5.23 -9.97 -6.09
C ASN A 214 -4.31 -10.57 -5.02
N LEU A 215 -3.30 -9.82 -4.61
CA LEU A 215 -2.32 -10.27 -3.62
C LEU A 215 -2.96 -10.47 -2.25
N LYS A 216 -3.88 -9.57 -1.88
CA LYS A 216 -4.63 -9.67 -0.64
C LYS A 216 -5.48 -10.94 -0.61
N GLU A 217 -6.27 -11.18 -1.68
CA GLU A 217 -7.08 -12.40 -1.80
C GLU A 217 -6.24 -13.69 -1.77
N LEU A 218 -5.05 -13.68 -2.42
CA LEU A 218 -4.14 -14.82 -2.41
C LEU A 218 -3.54 -15.07 -1.01
N LYS A 219 -3.24 -14.02 -0.27
CA LYS A 219 -2.74 -14.12 1.12
C LYS A 219 -3.77 -14.69 2.09
N GLU A 220 -5.06 -14.45 1.85
CA GLU A 220 -6.15 -15.01 2.65
C GLU A 220 -6.35 -16.53 2.42
N LYS A 221 -5.72 -17.09 1.36
CA LYS A 221 -5.79 -18.52 1.01
C LYS A 221 -4.64 -19.37 1.58
N ILE A 222 -3.65 -18.74 2.23
CA ILE A 222 -2.51 -19.40 2.88
C ILE A 222 -2.81 -19.59 4.36
#